data_5c5a3fb0d80e5aa7d0199ee35e652a14
#
_entry.id   5c5a3fb0d80e5aa7d0199ee35e652a14
#
_cell.length_a   1.000
_cell.length_b   1.000
_cell.length_c   1.000
_cell.angle_alpha   90.00
_cell.angle_beta   90.00
_cell.angle_gamma   90.00
#
_symmetry.space_group_name_H-M   'P 1'
#
loop_
_entity.id
_entity.type
_entity.pdbx_description
1 polymer ?
#
loop_
_entity_poly.entity_id
_entity_poly.type
_entity_poly.pdbx_seq_one_letter_code
_entity_poly.pdbx_strand_id
1 'polypeptide(L)'
;MTGTSSLLAFLAPGLLLVQQAPFPPPPPPVDGIRTGDPGRGEPGSLAQRTGDMIVINGRAQQARWLWMGDGSRTPKELWLPLEVLQLQLGVNSRTADGGLLELEWFGHTLRVPPGAQRTLDDEVAVNALSLLESGGVSFRHQAERLILERTNANLLQVRSGSGGQRVVLDLDRPTRLRSGETGLRIGLNARPEQLAQLKSLGLDASSGRGELHLSLNGPTPFRVFTLGDPARVVLDLPAGGGGTSKPPEQQAAETLDPRLVALLDRELRWERLTLGGVRINAVQLDPRSSSLQLRPLTGERGMQGLGALTQLAGRHGALVAVNGGYFNRVNRLPLGALRVDGRWLSGPILNRGVVAWERGSMPRFGRLRLVEWAIGPDGQRFPLIALNSGYVQRGLSRYTSDWGPSYRAISGSEVALRLRGGRVVERIDRQSLAAGVALAPGEELLVARGGASIPWGEGDSISIRSEPSEPLGQASFVVGGGPLLLLDGRTVINGAAELFSPAFMRQGAPRTVVASDGNRLWLITLQGVARGGPTLAETASLLRQLGLRDALNLDGGSSTGLVMGGTMPVKGRGVAGSVHHGIGLVP
;
A
#
# COMPACT_ATOMS: atom_id res chain seq x y z
N MET A 1 -65.65 50.13 31.89
CA MET A 1 -65.34 49.37 33.11
C MET A 1 -64.29 48.37 32.75
N THR A 2 -63.19 48.56 33.23
CA THR A 2 -61.85 48.02 33.02
C THR A 2 -61.74 46.55 33.41
N GLY A 3 -61.26 45.69 32.50
CA GLY A 3 -60.88 44.33 32.74
C GLY A 3 -59.44 44.07 32.33
N THR A 4 -58.61 43.92 33.32
CA THR A 4 -57.16 43.67 33.18
C THR A 4 -56.90 42.21 32.87
N SER A 5 -56.25 41.91 31.73
CA SER A 5 -55.73 40.58 31.38
C SER A 5 -54.27 40.46 31.82
N SER A 6 -54.03 39.51 32.71
CA SER A 6 -52.66 39.11 33.12
C SER A 6 -52.02 38.22 32.05
N LEU A 7 -50.85 38.65 31.50
CA LEU A 7 -49.96 37.83 30.71
C LEU A 7 -49.02 37.02 31.63
N LEU A 8 -49.14 35.70 31.59
CA LEU A 8 -48.15 34.80 32.15
C LEU A 8 -46.97 34.64 31.15
N ALA A 9 -45.83 35.13 31.55
CA ALA A 9 -44.58 34.91 30.80
C ALA A 9 -43.99 33.56 31.15
N PHE A 10 -43.88 32.66 30.15
CA PHE A 10 -43.13 31.42 30.26
C PHE A 10 -41.64 31.74 30.09
N LEU A 11 -40.86 31.56 31.12
CA LEU A 11 -39.39 31.54 31.09
C LEU A 11 -38.94 30.24 30.45
N ALA A 12 -38.36 30.31 29.24
CA ALA A 12 -37.59 29.21 28.62
C ALA A 12 -36.22 29.12 29.30
N PRO A 13 -35.70 27.89 29.58
CA PRO A 13 -34.36 27.75 30.11
C PRO A 13 -33.35 28.05 29.00
N GLY A 14 -32.46 29.02 29.27
CA GLY A 14 -31.38 29.40 28.39
C GLY A 14 -30.43 28.22 28.12
N LEU A 15 -30.30 27.84 26.86
CA LEU A 15 -29.20 27.00 26.39
C LEU A 15 -27.89 27.82 26.53
N LEU A 16 -27.07 27.46 27.50
CA LEU A 16 -25.68 27.87 27.51
C LEU A 16 -24.99 27.21 26.33
N LEU A 17 -24.78 27.94 25.25
CA LEU A 17 -23.82 27.60 24.20
C LEU A 17 -22.42 27.64 24.83
N VAL A 18 -21.92 26.49 25.25
CA VAL A 18 -20.49 26.30 25.53
C VAL A 18 -19.77 26.49 24.20
N GLN A 19 -19.20 27.64 23.95
CA GLN A 19 -18.23 27.84 22.88
C GLN A 19 -17.09 26.87 23.12
N GLN A 20 -17.04 25.83 22.32
CA GLN A 20 -15.87 24.95 22.24
C GLN A 20 -14.70 25.81 21.76
N ALA A 21 -13.66 25.91 22.57
CA ALA A 21 -12.42 26.50 22.15
C ALA A 21 -11.93 25.79 20.87
N PRO A 22 -11.43 26.52 19.86
CA PRO A 22 -10.90 25.92 18.66
C PRO A 22 -9.77 24.96 19.05
N PHE A 23 -9.79 23.74 18.48
CA PHE A 23 -8.70 22.78 18.66
C PHE A 23 -7.37 23.47 18.32
N PRO A 24 -6.31 23.28 19.12
CA PRO A 24 -4.99 23.74 18.73
C PRO A 24 -4.63 23.10 17.38
N PRO A 25 -4.02 23.85 16.46
CA PRO A 25 -3.56 23.28 15.20
C PRO A 25 -2.67 22.08 15.49
N PRO A 26 -2.73 21.01 14.68
CA PRO A 26 -1.83 19.88 14.83
C PRO A 26 -0.39 20.43 14.76
N PRO A 27 0.53 19.91 15.58
CA PRO A 27 1.93 20.24 15.44
C PRO A 27 2.36 19.94 14.01
N PRO A 28 3.24 20.75 13.42
CA PRO A 28 3.74 20.49 12.07
C PRO A 28 4.31 19.07 12.02
N PRO A 29 4.20 18.37 10.87
CA PRO A 29 4.82 17.09 10.71
C PRO A 29 6.30 17.24 11.11
N VAL A 30 6.79 16.32 11.91
CA VAL A 30 8.22 16.21 12.13
C VAL A 30 8.79 15.77 10.79
N ASP A 31 9.12 16.76 9.95
CA ASP A 31 9.92 16.53 8.76
C ASP A 31 11.23 15.92 9.25
N GLY A 32 11.29 14.62 9.12
CA GLY A 32 12.57 13.97 9.15
C GLY A 32 13.33 14.39 7.91
N ILE A 33 13.89 15.56 7.92
CA ILE A 33 14.94 16.17 7.10
C ILE A 33 14.51 17.59 6.70
N ARG A 34 14.91 18.57 7.50
CA ARG A 34 15.02 19.94 7.02
C ARG A 34 16.02 19.92 5.86
N THR A 35 15.60 20.45 4.72
CA THR A 35 16.54 20.93 3.69
C THR A 35 17.33 22.05 4.32
N GLY A 36 18.50 21.73 4.89
CA GLY A 36 19.44 22.72 5.39
C GLY A 36 19.95 23.55 4.22
N ASP A 37 19.98 24.86 4.46
CA ASP A 37 20.73 25.82 3.67
C ASP A 37 22.15 25.26 3.40
N PRO A 38 22.70 25.31 2.17
CA PRO A 38 24.01 24.77 1.84
C PRO A 38 25.17 25.63 2.34
N GLY A 39 25.23 25.95 3.62
CA GLY A 39 26.26 26.81 4.15
C GLY A 39 26.44 26.68 5.67
N ARG A 40 27.00 25.55 6.12
CA ARG A 40 27.87 25.29 7.29
C ARG A 40 27.64 23.85 7.76
N GLY A 41 28.35 22.89 7.12
CA GLY A 41 28.37 21.52 7.58
C GLY A 41 29.33 21.36 8.76
N GLU A 42 28.89 20.66 9.79
CA GLU A 42 29.79 20.07 10.78
C GLU A 42 30.74 19.10 10.09
N PRO A 43 32.02 19.02 10.49
CA PRO A 43 32.97 18.09 9.89
C PRO A 43 32.57 16.64 10.21
N GLY A 44 32.11 15.92 9.16
CA GLY A 44 31.67 14.50 9.25
C GLY A 44 30.29 14.18 8.68
N SER A 45 29.46 15.17 8.37
CA SER A 45 28.13 14.97 7.78
C SER A 45 28.28 14.71 6.26
N LEU A 46 27.74 13.57 5.78
CA LEU A 46 27.67 13.26 4.36
C LEU A 46 26.73 14.25 3.65
N ALA A 47 27.20 14.85 2.55
CA ALA A 47 26.35 15.67 1.70
C ALA A 47 25.22 14.82 1.11
N GLN A 48 23.97 15.30 1.25
CA GLN A 48 22.78 14.60 0.75
C GLN A 48 22.27 15.26 -0.52
N ARG A 49 21.94 14.46 -1.52
CA ARG A 49 21.24 14.87 -2.73
C ARG A 49 20.05 13.96 -2.95
N THR A 50 18.94 14.50 -3.40
CA THR A 50 17.70 13.79 -3.61
C THR A 50 16.98 14.32 -4.84
N GLY A 51 16.14 13.51 -5.43
CA GLY A 51 15.28 13.88 -6.54
C GLY A 51 14.14 12.88 -6.69
N ASP A 52 13.27 13.12 -7.63
CA ASP A 52 12.05 12.36 -7.87
C ASP A 52 12.00 11.65 -9.22
N MET A 53 13.11 11.69 -9.97
CA MET A 53 13.19 11.08 -11.29
C MET A 53 14.39 10.13 -11.37
N ILE A 54 14.13 8.87 -11.73
CA ILE A 54 15.17 7.88 -12.04
C ILE A 54 15.10 7.56 -13.54
N VAL A 55 16.25 7.66 -14.21
CA VAL A 55 16.40 7.35 -15.64
C VAL A 55 17.24 6.09 -15.77
N ILE A 56 16.68 5.01 -16.29
CA ILE A 56 17.37 3.74 -16.47
C ILE A 56 17.53 3.46 -17.96
N ASN A 57 18.77 3.47 -18.46
CA ASN A 57 19.09 3.32 -19.88
C ASN A 57 18.18 4.20 -20.78
N GLY A 58 18.13 5.50 -20.47
CA GLY A 58 17.37 6.49 -21.21
C GLY A 58 15.84 6.51 -20.95
N ARG A 59 15.33 5.65 -20.09
CA ARG A 59 13.90 5.62 -19.75
C ARG A 59 13.66 6.23 -18.38
N ALA A 60 12.93 7.34 -18.36
CA ALA A 60 12.58 8.03 -17.13
C ALA A 60 11.37 7.37 -16.44
N GLN A 61 11.43 7.33 -15.11
CA GLN A 61 10.32 7.00 -14.25
C GLN A 61 10.33 7.87 -13.01
N GLN A 62 9.17 8.19 -12.50
CA GLN A 62 9.04 8.96 -11.27
C GLN A 62 9.25 8.02 -10.08
N ALA A 63 10.29 8.27 -9.30
CA ALA A 63 10.58 7.58 -8.06
C ALA A 63 11.61 8.39 -7.27
N ARG A 64 11.40 8.50 -5.97
CA ARG A 64 12.29 9.20 -5.07
C ARG A 64 13.60 8.43 -4.92
N TRP A 65 14.73 9.15 -4.93
CA TRP A 65 16.04 8.58 -4.66
C TRP A 65 16.82 9.46 -3.68
N LEU A 66 17.80 8.87 -2.98
CA LEU A 66 18.67 9.58 -2.06
C LEU A 66 20.12 9.14 -2.30
N TRP A 67 20.96 10.12 -2.55
CA TRP A 67 22.40 9.98 -2.72
C TRP A 67 23.10 10.60 -1.53
N MET A 68 23.97 9.85 -0.86
CA MET A 68 24.74 10.32 0.27
C MET A 68 26.24 10.17 -0.03
N GLY A 69 27.03 11.23 0.13
CA GLY A 69 28.47 11.22 -0.17
C GLY A 69 29.18 12.43 0.40
N ASP A 70 30.46 12.47 0.19
CA ASP A 70 31.38 13.53 0.65
C ASP A 70 31.62 14.64 -0.41
N GLY A 71 30.75 14.72 -1.42
CA GLY A 71 30.91 15.63 -2.56
C GLY A 71 31.69 15.02 -3.74
N SER A 72 32.21 13.82 -3.60
CA SER A 72 32.82 13.06 -4.70
C SER A 72 31.79 12.66 -5.76
N ARG A 73 32.26 12.24 -6.94
CA ARG A 73 31.40 11.78 -8.03
C ARG A 73 30.70 10.43 -7.73
N THR A 74 31.19 9.70 -6.73
CA THR A 74 30.61 8.41 -6.27
C THR A 74 29.94 8.60 -4.91
N PRO A 75 28.76 8.03 -4.67
CA PRO A 75 28.12 8.06 -3.37
C PRO A 75 28.81 7.09 -2.41
N LYS A 76 28.64 7.31 -1.12
CA LYS A 76 28.87 6.31 -0.08
C LYS A 76 27.64 5.45 0.14
N GLU A 77 26.46 6.00 -0.12
CA GLU A 77 25.17 5.30 -0.09
C GLU A 77 24.29 5.80 -1.23
N LEU A 78 23.60 4.87 -1.88
CA LEU A 78 22.59 5.17 -2.90
C LEU A 78 21.29 4.43 -2.57
N TRP A 79 20.33 5.18 -2.09
CA TRP A 79 19.06 4.66 -1.66
C TRP A 79 18.04 4.70 -2.79
N LEU A 80 17.51 3.54 -3.14
CA LEU A 80 16.51 3.37 -4.20
C LEU A 80 15.29 2.64 -3.66
N PRO A 81 14.08 2.99 -4.14
CA PRO A 81 12.89 2.19 -3.87
C PRO A 81 13.07 0.74 -4.30
N LEU A 82 12.70 -0.19 -3.43
CA LEU A 82 12.75 -1.62 -3.70
C LEU A 82 12.02 -1.98 -4.99
N GLU A 83 10.90 -1.33 -5.24
CA GLU A 83 10.10 -1.53 -6.42
C GLU A 83 10.84 -1.18 -7.72
N VAL A 84 11.66 -0.12 -7.74
CA VAL A 84 12.50 0.23 -8.88
C VAL A 84 13.50 -0.88 -9.19
N LEU A 85 14.13 -1.44 -8.16
CA LEU A 85 15.07 -2.56 -8.31
C LEU A 85 14.38 -3.80 -8.87
N GLN A 86 13.19 -4.13 -8.35
CA GLN A 86 12.42 -5.30 -8.79
C GLN A 86 11.92 -5.15 -10.23
N LEU A 87 11.24 -4.05 -10.55
CA LEU A 87 10.50 -3.91 -11.81
C LEU A 87 11.35 -3.44 -12.98
N GLN A 88 12.42 -2.70 -12.73
CA GLN A 88 13.23 -2.09 -13.79
C GLN A 88 14.57 -2.78 -14.00
N LEU A 89 15.10 -3.42 -12.96
CA LEU A 89 16.35 -4.17 -13.04
C LEU A 89 16.14 -5.69 -12.97
N GLY A 90 15.01 -6.14 -12.44
CA GLY A 90 14.70 -7.56 -12.28
C GLY A 90 15.36 -8.18 -11.05
N VAL A 91 15.60 -7.37 -10.02
CA VAL A 91 16.08 -7.85 -8.72
C VAL A 91 14.99 -8.69 -8.07
N ASN A 92 15.31 -9.92 -7.72
CA ASN A 92 14.44 -10.77 -6.91
C ASN A 92 14.53 -10.33 -5.45
N SER A 93 13.43 -10.35 -4.74
CA SER A 93 13.41 -10.08 -3.32
C SER A 93 12.52 -11.06 -2.58
N ARG A 94 12.94 -11.44 -1.39
CA ARG A 94 12.09 -12.12 -0.42
C ARG A 94 12.27 -11.50 0.95
N THR A 95 11.24 -11.61 1.75
CA THR A 95 11.33 -11.23 3.14
C THR A 95 11.41 -12.50 3.98
N ALA A 96 12.52 -12.65 4.69
CA ALA A 96 12.73 -13.71 5.67
C ALA A 96 12.13 -13.32 7.03
N ASP A 97 12.17 -14.26 7.97
CA ASP A 97 11.68 -14.04 9.33
C ASP A 97 12.36 -12.82 9.98
N GLY A 98 11.61 -12.14 10.85
CA GLY A 98 12.08 -10.91 11.47
C GLY A 98 12.14 -9.68 10.55
N GLY A 99 11.62 -9.75 9.32
CA GLY A 99 11.56 -8.61 8.40
C GLY A 99 12.87 -8.37 7.62
N LEU A 100 13.80 -9.32 7.64
CA LEU A 100 15.02 -9.26 6.84
C LEU A 100 14.67 -9.31 5.34
N LEU A 101 15.06 -8.31 4.57
CA LEU A 101 14.97 -8.32 3.12
C LEU A 101 16.21 -9.00 2.54
N GLU A 102 16.01 -10.01 1.73
CA GLU A 102 17.04 -10.63 0.91
C GLU A 102 16.79 -10.28 -0.54
N LEU A 103 17.73 -9.60 -1.16
CA LEU A 103 17.72 -9.20 -2.56
C LEU A 103 18.72 -10.06 -3.31
N GLU A 104 18.33 -10.56 -4.47
CA GLU A 104 19.20 -11.36 -5.34
C GLU A 104 19.10 -10.85 -6.77
N TRP A 105 20.26 -10.69 -7.44
CA TRP A 105 20.37 -10.28 -8.82
C TRP A 105 21.59 -10.92 -9.47
N PHE A 106 21.36 -11.89 -10.35
CA PHE A 106 22.42 -12.66 -11.02
C PHE A 106 23.50 -13.20 -10.07
N GLY A 107 23.09 -13.81 -8.96
CA GLY A 107 23.99 -14.37 -7.96
C GLY A 107 24.54 -13.36 -6.93
N HIS A 108 24.40 -12.06 -7.18
CA HIS A 108 24.74 -11.04 -6.19
C HIS A 108 23.61 -10.94 -5.15
N THR A 109 23.95 -11.08 -3.89
CA THR A 109 22.98 -11.06 -2.78
C THR A 109 23.22 -9.87 -1.88
N LEU A 110 22.16 -9.16 -1.53
CA LEU A 110 22.16 -8.09 -0.53
C LEU A 110 21.15 -8.42 0.56
N ARG A 111 21.60 -8.46 1.82
CA ARG A 111 20.74 -8.67 2.99
C ARG A 111 20.54 -7.36 3.72
N VAL A 112 19.30 -6.92 3.87
CA VAL A 112 18.93 -5.64 4.46
C VAL A 112 18.04 -5.87 5.67
N PRO A 113 18.58 -5.78 6.90
CA PRO A 113 17.76 -5.91 8.11
C PRO A 113 16.78 -4.73 8.22
N PRO A 114 15.69 -4.86 9.00
CA PRO A 114 14.68 -3.81 9.15
C PRO A 114 15.25 -2.43 9.50
N GLY A 115 16.24 -2.38 10.38
CA GLY A 115 16.88 -1.14 10.80
C GLY A 115 17.75 -0.47 9.72
N ALA A 116 18.09 -1.20 8.64
CA ALA A 116 18.82 -0.69 7.48
C ALA A 116 17.91 -0.46 6.26
N GLN A 117 16.60 -0.45 6.45
CA GLN A 117 15.60 -0.05 5.44
C GLN A 117 15.17 1.38 5.71
N ARG A 118 14.88 2.13 4.66
CA ARG A 118 14.34 3.51 4.74
C ARG A 118 13.01 3.58 3.99
N THR A 119 12.26 4.64 4.25
CA THR A 119 11.07 4.98 3.47
C THR A 119 11.38 6.25 2.67
N LEU A 120 11.19 6.18 1.36
CA LEU A 120 11.25 7.33 0.45
C LEU A 120 9.88 7.47 -0.21
N ASP A 121 9.18 8.58 0.02
CA ASP A 121 7.81 8.83 -0.48
C ASP A 121 6.87 7.62 -0.25
N ASP A 122 6.84 7.10 0.99
CA ASP A 122 6.05 5.93 1.41
C ASP A 122 6.44 4.58 0.77
N GLU A 123 7.54 4.52 0.03
CA GLU A 123 8.09 3.28 -0.54
C GLU A 123 9.29 2.78 0.26
N VAL A 124 9.38 1.46 0.45
CA VAL A 124 10.58 0.86 1.05
C VAL A 124 11.76 1.08 0.12
N ALA A 125 12.81 1.69 0.65
CA ALA A 125 14.07 1.92 -0.05
C ALA A 125 15.22 1.21 0.66
N VAL A 126 16.19 0.79 -0.12
CA VAL A 126 17.40 0.12 0.36
C VAL A 126 18.64 0.83 -0.20
N ASN A 127 19.74 0.77 0.53
CA ASN A 127 21.02 1.17 -0.02
C ASN A 127 21.45 0.12 -1.06
N ALA A 128 21.25 0.45 -2.33
CA ALA A 128 21.46 -0.44 -3.46
C ALA A 128 22.88 -0.36 -4.03
N LEU A 129 23.76 0.46 -3.46
CA LEU A 129 25.07 0.78 -4.04
C LEU A 129 25.86 -0.48 -4.39
N SER A 130 26.10 -1.36 -3.41
CA SER A 130 26.87 -2.58 -3.62
C SER A 130 26.27 -3.53 -4.66
N LEU A 131 24.93 -3.64 -4.69
CA LEU A 131 24.22 -4.46 -5.67
C LEU A 131 24.36 -3.91 -7.09
N LEU A 132 24.29 -2.59 -7.25
CA LEU A 132 24.44 -1.92 -8.53
C LEU A 132 25.88 -2.01 -9.05
N GLU A 133 26.87 -1.78 -8.19
CA GLU A 133 28.29 -1.90 -8.53
C GLU A 133 28.65 -3.33 -8.94
N SER A 134 28.27 -4.33 -8.13
CA SER A 134 28.47 -5.75 -8.45
C SER A 134 27.80 -6.14 -9.76
N GLY A 135 26.62 -5.58 -10.03
CA GLY A 135 25.93 -5.75 -11.31
C GLY A 135 26.53 -4.96 -12.46
N GLY A 136 27.54 -4.11 -12.26
CA GLY A 136 28.17 -3.28 -13.30
C GLY A 136 27.24 -2.18 -13.84
N VAL A 137 26.40 -1.62 -12.99
CA VAL A 137 25.56 -0.45 -13.31
C VAL A 137 26.37 0.81 -13.00
N SER A 138 26.53 1.67 -13.98
CA SER A 138 27.04 3.02 -13.75
C SER A 138 25.92 3.96 -13.32
N PHE A 139 26.23 4.89 -12.45
CA PHE A 139 25.23 5.82 -11.93
C PHE A 139 25.84 7.22 -11.80
N ARG A 140 25.00 8.21 -12.08
CA ARG A 140 25.28 9.63 -11.89
C ARG A 140 23.99 10.39 -11.62
N HIS A 141 24.09 11.55 -11.03
CA HIS A 141 22.93 12.43 -10.90
C HIS A 141 23.11 13.71 -11.71
N GLN A 142 22.01 14.28 -12.17
CA GLN A 142 21.95 15.57 -12.86
C GLN A 142 20.69 16.29 -12.39
N ALA A 143 20.88 17.34 -11.61
CA ALA A 143 19.79 18.01 -10.88
C ALA A 143 18.95 16.97 -10.10
N GLU A 144 17.64 16.93 -10.27
CA GLU A 144 16.72 15.99 -9.60
C GLU A 144 16.63 14.62 -10.28
N ARG A 145 17.49 14.33 -11.27
CA ARG A 145 17.50 13.06 -12.00
C ARG A 145 18.67 12.20 -11.56
N LEU A 146 18.37 10.98 -11.17
CA LEU A 146 19.35 9.90 -11.05
C LEU A 146 19.39 9.12 -12.36
N ILE A 147 20.56 8.97 -12.93
CA ILE A 147 20.78 8.27 -14.20
C ILE A 147 21.53 6.99 -13.91
N LEU A 148 20.90 5.87 -14.22
CA LEU A 148 21.46 4.52 -14.12
C LEU A 148 21.66 3.98 -15.54
N GLU A 149 22.87 3.58 -15.86
CA GLU A 149 23.20 3.05 -17.17
C GLU A 149 23.91 1.71 -17.05
N ARG A 150 23.49 0.77 -17.86
CA ARG A 150 24.11 -0.53 -17.97
C ARG A 150 24.19 -0.96 -19.42
N THR A 151 25.37 -1.42 -19.83
CA THR A 151 25.58 -2.03 -21.15
C THR A 151 24.70 -3.27 -21.30
N ASN A 152 24.01 -3.42 -22.43
CA ASN A 152 23.22 -4.60 -22.73
C ASN A 152 24.09 -5.85 -22.78
N ALA A 153 23.54 -6.98 -22.33
CA ALA A 153 24.20 -8.27 -22.47
C ALA A 153 24.13 -8.80 -23.92
N ASN A 154 24.97 -9.75 -24.24
CA ASN A 154 24.82 -10.58 -25.44
C ASN A 154 24.29 -11.95 -25.03
N LEU A 155 23.30 -12.46 -25.79
CA LEU A 155 22.81 -13.81 -25.63
C LEU A 155 23.86 -14.77 -26.18
N LEU A 156 24.44 -15.58 -25.32
CA LEU A 156 25.44 -16.58 -25.72
C LEU A 156 24.77 -17.85 -26.24
N GLN A 157 23.86 -18.40 -25.46
CA GLN A 157 23.17 -19.65 -25.79
C GLN A 157 21.74 -19.66 -25.26
N VAL A 158 20.84 -20.33 -25.96
CA VAL A 158 19.50 -20.71 -25.51
C VAL A 158 19.50 -22.23 -25.26
N ARG A 159 19.13 -22.62 -24.05
CA ARG A 159 19.01 -24.05 -23.68
C ARG A 159 17.59 -24.37 -23.22
N SER A 160 17.09 -25.55 -23.54
CA SER A 160 15.84 -26.06 -22.98
C SER A 160 16.14 -27.18 -21.98
N GLY A 161 15.43 -27.19 -20.85
CA GLY A 161 15.44 -28.31 -19.92
C GLY A 161 14.62 -29.49 -20.45
N SER A 162 14.75 -30.67 -19.82
CA SER A 162 13.99 -31.85 -20.13
C SER A 162 12.48 -31.58 -20.11
N GLY A 163 11.77 -31.89 -21.20
CA GLY A 163 10.34 -31.67 -21.34
C GLY A 163 9.91 -30.27 -21.81
N GLY A 164 10.84 -29.38 -22.21
CA GLY A 164 10.52 -28.06 -22.79
C GLY A 164 9.91 -27.05 -21.82
N GLN A 165 9.80 -27.41 -20.54
CA GLN A 165 9.17 -26.52 -19.53
C GLN A 165 10.11 -25.47 -18.95
N ARG A 166 11.40 -25.55 -19.21
CA ARG A 166 12.39 -24.59 -18.75
C ARG A 166 13.26 -24.12 -19.90
N VAL A 167 13.34 -22.82 -20.07
CA VAL A 167 14.26 -22.18 -21.03
C VAL A 167 15.30 -21.39 -20.24
N VAL A 168 16.57 -21.61 -20.59
CA VAL A 168 17.71 -20.92 -19.98
C VAL A 168 18.39 -20.07 -21.05
N LEU A 169 18.54 -18.79 -20.77
CA LEU A 169 19.31 -17.85 -21.58
C LEU A 169 20.63 -17.62 -20.90
N ASP A 170 21.72 -18.11 -21.49
CA ASP A 170 23.08 -17.86 -21.00
C ASP A 170 23.57 -16.52 -21.57
N LEU A 171 24.07 -15.66 -20.70
CA LEU A 171 24.46 -14.30 -21.02
C LEU A 171 25.95 -14.07 -20.76
N ASP A 172 26.58 -13.14 -21.50
CA ASP A 172 27.97 -12.73 -21.27
C ASP A 172 28.14 -11.90 -19.97
N ARG A 173 27.03 -11.32 -19.48
CA ARG A 173 27.02 -10.48 -18.25
C ARG A 173 25.59 -10.34 -17.68
N PRO A 174 25.44 -9.96 -16.41
CA PRO A 174 24.15 -9.57 -15.85
C PRO A 174 23.51 -8.45 -16.67
N THR A 175 22.19 -8.36 -16.70
CA THR A 175 21.44 -7.35 -17.44
C THR A 175 20.13 -6.98 -16.74
N ARG A 176 19.46 -5.96 -17.25
CA ARG A 176 18.16 -5.57 -16.74
C ARG A 176 17.04 -6.47 -17.29
N LEU A 177 16.11 -6.81 -16.41
CA LEU A 177 14.89 -7.51 -16.77
C LEU A 177 13.68 -6.64 -16.39
N ARG A 178 12.69 -6.59 -17.25
CA ARG A 178 11.43 -5.93 -16.97
C ARG A 178 10.27 -6.83 -17.33
N SER A 179 9.54 -7.25 -16.32
CA SER A 179 8.25 -7.90 -16.52
C SER A 179 7.19 -6.85 -16.86
N GLY A 180 6.38 -7.11 -17.86
CA GLY A 180 5.25 -6.30 -18.27
C GLY A 180 4.06 -7.20 -18.59
N GLU A 181 2.92 -6.60 -18.85
CA GLU A 181 1.68 -7.34 -19.15
C GLU A 181 1.75 -8.15 -20.45
N THR A 182 2.54 -7.66 -21.41
CA THR A 182 2.73 -8.32 -22.70
C THR A 182 3.95 -9.21 -22.74
N GLY A 183 4.61 -9.46 -21.60
CA GLY A 183 5.79 -10.32 -21.56
C GLY A 183 6.99 -9.73 -20.84
N LEU A 184 8.14 -10.36 -21.03
CA LEU A 184 9.42 -10.02 -20.43
C LEU A 184 10.27 -9.22 -21.43
N ARG A 185 10.86 -8.13 -20.97
CA ARG A 185 11.86 -7.36 -21.73
C ARG A 185 13.21 -7.50 -21.07
N ILE A 186 14.19 -7.97 -21.81
CA ILE A 186 15.55 -8.20 -21.33
C ILE A 186 16.50 -7.30 -22.12
N GLY A 187 17.37 -6.58 -21.42
CA GLY A 187 18.38 -5.70 -22.04
C GLY A 187 19.51 -6.51 -22.66
N LEU A 188 19.26 -7.20 -23.76
CA LEU A 188 20.25 -8.03 -24.44
C LEU A 188 20.13 -7.96 -25.98
N ASN A 189 21.22 -8.30 -26.64
CA ASN A 189 21.30 -8.49 -28.08
C ASN A 189 21.15 -9.99 -28.38
N ALA A 190 20.23 -10.34 -29.26
CA ALA A 190 20.01 -11.70 -29.73
C ALA A 190 20.17 -11.78 -31.26
N ARG A 191 20.74 -12.85 -31.76
CA ARG A 191 20.89 -13.13 -33.19
C ARG A 191 19.59 -13.74 -33.77
N PRO A 192 19.34 -13.64 -35.08
CA PRO A 192 18.13 -14.17 -35.70
C PRO A 192 17.89 -15.65 -35.42
N GLU A 193 18.96 -16.47 -35.40
CA GLU A 193 18.90 -17.91 -35.13
C GLU A 193 18.41 -18.19 -33.69
N GLN A 194 18.85 -17.39 -32.75
CA GLN A 194 18.42 -17.50 -31.33
C GLN A 194 16.95 -17.08 -31.15
N LEU A 195 16.49 -16.08 -31.92
CA LEU A 195 15.07 -15.73 -31.94
C LEU A 195 14.21 -16.87 -32.51
N ALA A 196 14.68 -17.49 -33.61
CA ALA A 196 13.99 -18.64 -34.18
C ALA A 196 13.94 -19.83 -33.20
N GLN A 197 15.03 -20.10 -32.47
CA GLN A 197 15.10 -21.12 -31.43
C GLN A 197 14.12 -20.80 -30.27
N LEU A 198 14.02 -19.57 -29.81
CA LEU A 198 13.06 -19.18 -28.78
C LEU A 198 11.61 -19.40 -29.25
N LYS A 199 11.31 -19.07 -30.52
CA LYS A 199 9.99 -19.30 -31.11
C LYS A 199 9.66 -20.82 -31.19
N SER A 200 10.62 -21.67 -31.54
CA SER A 200 10.42 -23.12 -31.56
C SER A 200 10.14 -23.69 -30.16
N LEU A 201 10.51 -23.01 -29.09
CA LEU A 201 10.23 -23.37 -27.71
C LEU A 201 8.90 -22.79 -27.19
N GLY A 202 8.06 -22.20 -28.07
CA GLY A 202 6.74 -21.68 -27.72
C GLY A 202 6.73 -20.25 -27.18
N LEU A 203 7.87 -19.56 -27.28
CA LEU A 203 7.98 -18.15 -26.88
C LEU A 203 7.82 -17.26 -28.11
N ASP A 204 6.92 -16.29 -28.07
CA ASP A 204 6.97 -15.21 -29.05
C ASP A 204 8.16 -14.31 -28.72
N ALA A 205 9.16 -14.28 -29.61
CA ALA A 205 10.42 -13.61 -29.43
C ALA A 205 10.67 -12.58 -30.51
N SER A 206 10.95 -11.34 -30.09
CA SER A 206 11.38 -10.27 -30.98
C SER A 206 12.52 -9.47 -30.36
N SER A 207 13.40 -8.92 -31.20
CA SER A 207 14.53 -8.10 -30.72
C SER A 207 14.53 -6.75 -31.44
N GLY A 208 14.82 -5.68 -30.69
CA GLY A 208 14.94 -4.36 -31.24
C GLY A 208 15.49 -3.35 -30.22
N ARG A 209 16.30 -2.39 -30.69
CA ARG A 209 16.92 -1.35 -29.87
C ARG A 209 17.67 -1.88 -28.64
N GLY A 210 18.32 -3.06 -28.77
CA GLY A 210 19.07 -3.69 -27.69
C GLY A 210 18.20 -4.32 -26.58
N GLU A 211 16.94 -4.60 -26.86
CA GLU A 211 16.06 -5.36 -25.97
C GLU A 211 15.51 -6.60 -26.67
N LEU A 212 15.56 -7.73 -25.99
CA LEU A 212 14.79 -8.92 -26.34
C LEU A 212 13.44 -8.82 -25.65
N HIS A 213 12.38 -8.95 -26.41
CA HIS A 213 11.01 -9.07 -25.91
C HIS A 213 10.55 -10.52 -26.06
N LEU A 214 10.09 -11.09 -24.95
CA LEU A 214 9.55 -12.45 -24.88
C LEU A 214 8.13 -12.39 -24.34
N SER A 215 7.22 -13.08 -25.02
CA SER A 215 5.86 -13.33 -24.52
C SER A 215 5.49 -14.80 -24.75
N LEU A 216 4.49 -15.29 -23.99
CA LEU A 216 3.83 -16.55 -24.30
C LEU A 216 2.60 -16.27 -25.15
N ASN A 217 2.28 -17.20 -26.05
CA ASN A 217 0.99 -17.22 -26.73
C ASN A 217 -0.08 -17.67 -25.73
N GLY A 218 -0.54 -16.74 -24.84
CA GLY A 218 -1.55 -17.02 -23.85
C GLY A 218 -1.35 -16.25 -22.54
N PRO A 219 -2.35 -16.23 -21.64
CA PRO A 219 -2.36 -15.42 -20.42
C PRO A 219 -1.55 -16.01 -19.26
N THR A 220 -0.93 -17.18 -19.43
CA THR A 220 -0.22 -17.86 -18.34
C THR A 220 1.16 -17.25 -18.15
N PRO A 221 1.45 -16.63 -16.99
CA PRO A 221 2.76 -16.05 -16.74
C PRO A 221 3.81 -17.15 -16.56
N PHE A 222 4.96 -17.01 -17.21
CA PHE A 222 6.13 -17.81 -16.90
C PHE A 222 6.84 -17.23 -15.66
N ARG A 223 7.41 -18.12 -14.86
CA ARG A 223 8.25 -17.71 -13.73
C ARG A 223 9.64 -17.33 -14.25
N VAL A 224 10.15 -16.17 -13.83
CA VAL A 224 11.47 -15.68 -14.23
C VAL A 224 12.35 -15.55 -13.00
N PHE A 225 13.58 -16.03 -13.08
CA PHE A 225 14.61 -15.75 -12.09
C PHE A 225 16.00 -15.71 -12.75
N THR A 226 16.97 -15.17 -12.02
CA THR A 226 18.34 -15.01 -12.51
C THR A 226 19.30 -15.92 -11.75
N LEU A 227 20.40 -16.30 -12.38
CA LEU A 227 21.50 -17.05 -11.76
C LEU A 227 22.82 -16.38 -12.15
N GLY A 228 23.80 -16.42 -11.24
CA GLY A 228 25.18 -16.00 -11.50
C GLY A 228 26.06 -17.14 -12.03
N ASP A 229 27.28 -16.82 -12.39
CA ASP A 229 28.40 -17.68 -12.75
C ASP A 229 28.07 -18.91 -13.62
N PRO A 230 27.84 -18.75 -14.91
CA PRO A 230 27.70 -17.48 -15.66
C PRO A 230 26.32 -16.84 -15.49
N ALA A 231 26.19 -15.58 -15.92
CA ALA A 231 24.90 -14.87 -15.86
C ALA A 231 23.84 -15.58 -16.72
N ARG A 232 22.70 -15.89 -16.10
CA ARG A 232 21.61 -16.64 -16.78
C ARG A 232 20.25 -16.06 -16.41
N VAL A 233 19.36 -16.03 -17.40
CA VAL A 233 17.93 -15.81 -17.17
C VAL A 233 17.24 -17.14 -17.36
N VAL A 234 16.50 -17.59 -16.37
CA VAL A 234 15.75 -18.85 -16.38
C VAL A 234 14.26 -18.53 -16.46
N LEU A 235 13.60 -19.15 -17.43
CA LEU A 235 12.17 -19.06 -17.68
C LEU A 235 11.55 -20.43 -17.42
N ASP A 236 10.73 -20.55 -16.39
CA ASP A 236 9.90 -21.73 -16.18
C ASP A 236 8.56 -21.52 -16.89
N LEU A 237 8.34 -22.31 -17.93
CA LEU A 237 7.13 -22.29 -18.73
C LEU A 237 6.05 -23.18 -18.08
N PRO A 238 4.77 -22.85 -18.20
CA PRO A 238 3.71 -23.71 -17.69
C PRO A 238 3.71 -25.07 -18.41
N ALA A 239 3.40 -26.12 -17.70
CA ALA A 239 3.35 -27.47 -18.25
C ALA A 239 2.25 -27.60 -19.32
N GLY A 240 2.66 -27.86 -20.54
CA GLY A 240 1.86 -28.46 -21.60
C GLY A 240 0.67 -27.67 -22.15
N GLY A 241 0.75 -27.32 -23.42
CA GLY A 241 -0.40 -26.87 -24.17
C GLY A 241 -0.12 -26.56 -25.62
N GLY A 242 0.19 -27.57 -26.40
CA GLY A 242 -0.12 -27.54 -27.83
C GLY A 242 -1.62 -27.71 -28.00
N GLY A 243 -2.39 -26.62 -27.87
CA GLY A 243 -3.82 -26.60 -28.12
C GLY A 243 -4.21 -25.22 -28.67
N THR A 244 -4.95 -25.23 -29.76
CA THR A 244 -5.53 -24.07 -30.43
C THR A 244 -6.19 -23.15 -29.41
N SER A 245 -5.60 -21.99 -29.18
CA SER A 245 -6.03 -21.02 -28.17
C SER A 245 -7.36 -20.37 -28.56
N LYS A 246 -8.39 -20.58 -27.74
CA LYS A 246 -9.58 -19.74 -27.69
C LYS A 246 -9.19 -18.30 -27.27
N PRO A 247 -9.95 -17.28 -27.66
CA PRO A 247 -9.68 -15.90 -27.28
C PRO A 247 -9.57 -15.72 -25.76
N PRO A 248 -8.75 -14.76 -25.25
CA PRO A 248 -8.49 -14.56 -23.81
C PRO A 248 -9.75 -14.39 -22.93
N GLU A 249 -10.83 -13.92 -23.50
CA GLU A 249 -12.11 -13.73 -22.80
C GLU A 249 -12.80 -15.03 -22.42
N GLN A 250 -12.64 -16.11 -23.23
CA GLN A 250 -13.25 -17.41 -22.93
C GLN A 250 -12.43 -18.26 -21.95
N GLN A 251 -11.09 -18.08 -21.92
CA GLN A 251 -10.22 -18.81 -20.96
C GLN A 251 -10.30 -18.25 -19.55
N ALA A 252 -10.50 -16.92 -19.39
CA ALA A 252 -10.74 -16.32 -18.09
C ALA A 252 -12.07 -16.79 -17.47
N ALA A 253 -13.07 -17.08 -18.28
CA ALA A 253 -14.36 -17.59 -17.82
C ALA A 253 -14.30 -19.05 -17.35
N GLU A 254 -13.42 -19.88 -17.95
CA GLU A 254 -13.27 -21.30 -17.58
C GLU A 254 -12.50 -21.53 -16.25
N THR A 255 -11.80 -20.50 -15.73
CA THR A 255 -11.02 -20.57 -14.47
C THR A 255 -11.66 -19.83 -13.31
N LEU A 256 -12.78 -19.13 -13.52
CA LEU A 256 -13.50 -18.45 -12.46
C LEU A 256 -14.29 -19.45 -11.60
N ASP A 257 -14.36 -19.16 -10.30
CA ASP A 257 -15.22 -19.92 -9.39
C ASP A 257 -16.66 -19.97 -9.94
N PRO A 258 -17.27 -21.18 -10.10
CA PRO A 258 -18.62 -21.33 -10.66
C PRO A 258 -19.67 -20.49 -9.92
N ARG A 259 -19.51 -20.26 -8.61
CA ARG A 259 -20.38 -19.38 -7.82
C ARG A 259 -20.31 -17.93 -8.30
N LEU A 260 -19.10 -17.45 -8.65
CA LEU A 260 -18.95 -16.10 -9.20
C LEU A 260 -19.60 -16.02 -10.59
N VAL A 261 -19.36 -17.02 -11.45
CA VAL A 261 -19.96 -17.06 -12.80
C VAL A 261 -21.50 -17.00 -12.72
N ALA A 262 -22.10 -17.70 -11.78
CA ALA A 262 -23.56 -17.68 -11.57
C ALA A 262 -24.11 -16.31 -11.11
N LEU A 263 -23.27 -15.45 -10.57
CA LEU A 263 -23.66 -14.11 -10.09
C LEU A 263 -23.35 -13.00 -11.11
N LEU A 264 -22.43 -13.25 -12.05
CA LEU A 264 -22.13 -12.30 -13.13
C LEU A 264 -23.40 -12.06 -13.98
N ASP A 265 -23.62 -10.81 -14.34
CA ASP A 265 -24.78 -10.31 -15.11
C ASP A 265 -26.17 -10.44 -14.39
N ARG A 266 -26.22 -11.08 -13.24
CA ARG A 266 -27.42 -11.14 -12.39
C ARG A 266 -27.37 -10.14 -11.22
N GLU A 267 -26.34 -10.25 -10.39
CA GLU A 267 -26.12 -9.44 -9.19
C GLU A 267 -24.84 -8.61 -9.30
N LEU A 268 -23.84 -9.17 -9.98
CA LEU A 268 -22.54 -8.54 -10.22
C LEU A 268 -22.40 -8.17 -11.69
N ARG A 269 -21.83 -7.00 -11.93
CA ARG A 269 -21.38 -6.59 -13.26
C ARG A 269 -19.88 -6.35 -13.21
N TRP A 270 -19.12 -7.03 -14.07
CA TRP A 270 -17.68 -6.80 -14.22
C TRP A 270 -17.41 -6.17 -15.59
N GLU A 271 -16.98 -4.93 -15.56
CA GLU A 271 -16.67 -4.14 -16.76
C GLU A 271 -15.16 -3.92 -16.87
N ARG A 272 -14.68 -4.05 -18.08
CA ARG A 272 -13.30 -3.76 -18.47
C ARG A 272 -13.34 -2.73 -19.60
N LEU A 273 -12.79 -1.56 -19.36
CA LEU A 273 -12.81 -0.47 -20.34
C LEU A 273 -11.47 0.29 -20.33
N THR A 274 -11.21 1.01 -21.43
CA THR A 274 -10.06 1.90 -21.53
C THR A 274 -10.57 3.32 -21.80
N LEU A 275 -10.19 4.26 -20.95
CA LEU A 275 -10.60 5.65 -21.05
C LEU A 275 -9.39 6.55 -20.78
N GLY A 276 -9.08 7.48 -21.70
CA GLY A 276 -7.96 8.41 -21.55
C GLY A 276 -6.59 7.74 -21.39
N GLY A 277 -6.36 6.57 -22.01
CA GLY A 277 -5.12 5.81 -21.85
C GLY A 277 -4.99 5.07 -20.51
N VAL A 278 -6.09 4.93 -19.77
CA VAL A 278 -6.17 4.20 -18.50
C VAL A 278 -7.10 3.00 -18.67
N ARG A 279 -6.61 1.81 -18.34
CA ARG A 279 -7.43 0.59 -18.21
C ARG A 279 -8.13 0.59 -16.87
N ILE A 280 -9.42 0.38 -16.90
CA ILE A 280 -10.30 0.38 -15.76
C ILE A 280 -10.97 -0.99 -15.66
N ASN A 281 -10.82 -1.65 -14.54
CA ASN A 281 -11.61 -2.81 -14.17
C ASN A 281 -12.56 -2.38 -13.05
N ALA A 282 -13.85 -2.54 -13.28
CA ALA A 282 -14.89 -2.12 -12.35
C ALA A 282 -15.85 -3.28 -12.06
N VAL A 283 -15.99 -3.64 -10.80
CA VAL A 283 -17.01 -4.57 -10.32
C VAL A 283 -18.09 -3.79 -9.62
N GLN A 284 -19.34 -4.00 -10.02
CA GLN A 284 -20.51 -3.27 -9.56
C GLN A 284 -21.55 -4.22 -8.98
N LEU A 285 -22.21 -3.79 -7.92
CA LEU A 285 -23.39 -4.47 -7.37
C LEU A 285 -24.27 -3.48 -6.58
N ASP A 286 -25.54 -3.82 -6.40
CA ASP A 286 -26.40 -3.16 -5.41
C ASP A 286 -26.35 -3.96 -4.10
N PRO A 287 -25.69 -3.47 -3.05
CA PRO A 287 -25.54 -4.21 -1.80
C PRO A 287 -26.83 -4.41 -1.03
N ARG A 288 -27.92 -3.71 -1.41
CA ARG A 288 -29.24 -3.81 -0.77
C ARG A 288 -30.03 -5.03 -1.26
N SER A 289 -29.72 -5.50 -2.46
CA SER A 289 -30.42 -6.62 -3.11
C SER A 289 -29.53 -7.81 -3.45
N SER A 290 -28.21 -7.67 -3.31
CA SER A 290 -27.26 -8.74 -3.59
C SER A 290 -27.22 -9.78 -2.48
N SER A 291 -27.01 -11.03 -2.86
CA SER A 291 -26.67 -12.12 -1.95
C SER A 291 -25.27 -11.97 -1.34
N LEU A 292 -24.42 -11.13 -1.93
CA LEU A 292 -23.08 -10.87 -1.47
C LEU A 292 -23.01 -9.69 -0.50
N GLN A 293 -22.22 -9.85 0.54
CA GLN A 293 -21.97 -8.81 1.53
C GLN A 293 -20.59 -8.19 1.34
N LEU A 294 -20.52 -6.87 1.38
CA LEU A 294 -19.26 -6.13 1.44
C LEU A 294 -18.64 -6.30 2.83
N ARG A 295 -17.40 -6.78 2.89
CA ARG A 295 -16.68 -6.96 4.15
C ARG A 295 -15.21 -6.56 4.05
N PRO A 296 -14.62 -6.00 5.13
CA PRO A 296 -13.18 -5.95 5.25
C PRO A 296 -12.59 -7.36 5.37
N LEU A 297 -11.45 -7.59 4.71
CA LEU A 297 -10.72 -8.87 4.71
C LEU A 297 -9.43 -8.68 5.49
N THR A 298 -9.32 -9.29 6.66
CA THR A 298 -8.18 -9.13 7.59
C THR A 298 -7.30 -10.37 7.65
N GLY A 299 -6.06 -10.19 8.10
CA GLY A 299 -5.13 -11.29 8.37
C GLY A 299 -5.44 -12.02 9.70
N GLU A 300 -4.67 -13.09 10.00
CA GLU A 300 -4.86 -13.91 11.22
C GLU A 300 -4.28 -13.28 12.47
N ARG A 301 -3.25 -12.50 12.32
CA ARG A 301 -2.41 -12.02 13.44
C ARG A 301 -2.81 -10.63 13.94
N GLY A 302 -4.10 -10.31 13.91
CA GLY A 302 -4.55 -8.96 14.24
C GLY A 302 -4.07 -7.94 13.21
N MET A 303 -3.55 -6.81 13.69
CA MET A 303 -3.11 -5.71 12.84
C MET A 303 -1.64 -5.81 12.41
N GLN A 304 -0.96 -6.90 12.68
CA GLN A 304 0.47 -7.07 12.36
C GLN A 304 0.66 -7.95 11.11
N GLY A 305 1.53 -7.49 10.21
CA GLY A 305 1.94 -8.25 9.04
C GLY A 305 1.15 -7.95 7.77
N LEU A 306 1.56 -8.59 6.70
CA LEU A 306 0.97 -8.46 5.36
C LEU A 306 0.66 -9.85 4.81
N GLY A 307 -0.31 -9.93 3.91
CA GLY A 307 -0.65 -11.15 3.18
C GLY A 307 -0.91 -10.89 1.70
N ALA A 308 -0.91 -11.94 0.89
CA ALA A 308 -1.37 -11.84 -0.48
C ALA A 308 -2.89 -11.60 -0.49
N LEU A 309 -3.37 -10.73 -1.38
CA LEU A 309 -4.81 -10.43 -1.49
C LEU A 309 -5.63 -11.69 -1.79
N THR A 310 -5.10 -12.62 -2.58
CA THR A 310 -5.73 -13.92 -2.85
C THR A 310 -5.89 -14.79 -1.61
N GLN A 311 -4.91 -14.76 -0.70
CA GLN A 311 -4.98 -15.48 0.58
C GLN A 311 -6.03 -14.86 1.50
N LEU A 312 -6.08 -13.51 1.56
CA LEU A 312 -7.11 -12.81 2.33
C LEU A 312 -8.50 -13.11 1.78
N ALA A 313 -8.68 -13.05 0.45
CA ALA A 313 -9.94 -13.40 -0.20
C ALA A 313 -10.36 -14.85 0.10
N GLY A 314 -9.46 -15.82 -0.11
CA GLY A 314 -9.74 -17.25 0.12
C GLY A 314 -10.12 -17.54 1.58
N ARG A 315 -9.42 -16.94 2.55
CA ARG A 315 -9.72 -17.08 3.98
C ARG A 315 -11.15 -16.66 4.34
N HIS A 316 -11.61 -15.56 3.79
CA HIS A 316 -12.95 -15.03 4.05
C HIS A 316 -14.00 -15.55 3.08
N GLY A 317 -13.65 -16.45 2.16
CA GLY A 317 -14.55 -16.96 1.13
C GLY A 317 -15.01 -15.89 0.13
N ALA A 318 -14.25 -14.79 0.00
CA ALA A 318 -14.64 -13.69 -0.88
C ALA A 318 -14.51 -14.09 -2.36
N LEU A 319 -15.58 -13.90 -3.11
CA LEU A 319 -15.62 -14.16 -4.56
C LEU A 319 -14.97 -13.00 -5.34
N VAL A 320 -15.05 -11.79 -4.82
CA VAL A 320 -14.38 -10.61 -5.36
C VAL A 320 -13.63 -9.91 -4.23
N ALA A 321 -12.42 -9.43 -4.50
CA ALA A 321 -11.69 -8.62 -3.54
C ALA A 321 -10.80 -7.58 -4.21
N VAL A 322 -10.66 -6.42 -3.56
CA VAL A 322 -9.64 -5.42 -3.85
C VAL A 322 -8.80 -5.18 -2.60
N ASN A 323 -7.57 -4.66 -2.76
CA ASN A 323 -6.76 -4.25 -1.62
C ASN A 323 -7.41 -3.12 -0.83
N GLY A 324 -7.10 -3.02 0.44
CA GLY A 324 -7.62 -2.02 1.37
C GLY A 324 -6.77 -0.74 1.44
N GLY A 325 -6.79 -0.11 2.61
CA GLY A 325 -6.09 1.13 2.87
C GLY A 325 -4.59 0.98 3.08
N TYR A 326 -3.97 2.08 3.49
CA TYR A 326 -2.51 2.21 3.63
C TYR A 326 -1.94 1.43 4.81
N PHE A 327 -0.68 1.06 4.66
CA PHE A 327 0.14 0.48 5.72
C PHE A 327 1.58 1.00 5.63
N ASN A 328 2.29 0.97 6.74
CA ASN A 328 3.71 1.26 6.75
C ASN A 328 4.48 0.06 6.19
N ARG A 329 5.17 0.25 5.09
CA ARG A 329 5.84 -0.84 4.36
C ARG A 329 7.09 -1.36 5.07
N VAL A 330 7.70 -0.55 5.94
CA VAL A 330 8.90 -0.94 6.70
C VAL A 330 8.52 -1.85 7.87
N ASN A 331 7.60 -1.41 8.71
CA ASN A 331 7.19 -2.16 9.90
C ASN A 331 5.95 -3.04 9.66
N ARG A 332 5.30 -2.95 8.48
CA ARG A 332 4.12 -3.74 8.04
C ARG A 332 2.90 -3.56 8.94
N LEU A 333 2.72 -2.35 9.44
CA LEU A 333 1.69 -1.98 10.39
C LEU A 333 0.63 -1.08 9.73
N PRO A 334 -0.64 -1.11 10.17
CA PRO A 334 -1.73 -0.37 9.55
C PRO A 334 -1.55 1.14 9.71
N LEU A 335 -2.01 1.88 8.71
CA LEU A 335 -2.03 3.33 8.67
C LEU A 335 -3.44 3.81 8.32
N GLY A 336 -4.38 3.70 9.24
CA GLY A 336 -5.73 4.22 9.02
C GLY A 336 -6.83 3.38 9.63
N ALA A 337 -8.06 3.82 9.38
CA ALA A 337 -9.26 3.26 9.96
C ALA A 337 -9.51 1.83 9.49
N LEU A 338 -9.79 0.95 10.43
CA LEU A 338 -10.34 -0.37 10.17
C LEU A 338 -11.30 -0.73 11.31
N ARG A 339 -12.59 -0.77 10.99
CA ARG A 339 -13.65 -1.18 11.91
C ARG A 339 -14.40 -2.36 11.33
N VAL A 340 -14.57 -3.41 12.12
CA VAL A 340 -15.23 -4.64 11.70
C VAL A 340 -16.23 -5.06 12.75
N ASP A 341 -17.47 -5.29 12.33
CA ASP A 341 -18.59 -5.65 13.19
C ASP A 341 -18.71 -4.73 14.42
N GLY A 342 -18.58 -3.42 14.20
CA GLY A 342 -18.69 -2.39 15.25
C GLY A 342 -17.47 -2.21 16.15
N ARG A 343 -16.39 -2.95 15.94
CA ARG A 343 -15.15 -2.90 16.72
C ARG A 343 -14.00 -2.26 15.96
N TRP A 344 -13.34 -1.28 16.54
CA TRP A 344 -12.16 -0.66 16.00
C TRP A 344 -10.94 -1.56 16.11
N LEU A 345 -10.48 -2.12 15.00
CA LEU A 345 -9.21 -2.86 14.93
C LEU A 345 -8.02 -1.91 14.78
N SER A 346 -8.19 -0.80 14.06
CA SER A 346 -7.24 0.30 13.91
C SER A 346 -7.99 1.61 13.76
N GLY A 347 -7.54 2.66 14.44
CA GLY A 347 -8.18 3.97 14.41
C GLY A 347 -7.87 4.77 13.14
N PRO A 348 -8.75 5.72 12.75
CA PRO A 348 -8.46 6.69 11.71
C PRO A 348 -7.28 7.59 12.11
N ILE A 349 -6.51 8.04 11.12
CA ILE A 349 -5.40 8.96 11.30
C ILE A 349 -5.57 10.18 10.39
N LEU A 350 -5.00 11.32 10.77
CA LEU A 350 -4.77 12.49 9.91
C LEU A 350 -6.04 13.04 9.22
N ASN A 351 -7.22 12.81 9.77
CA ASN A 351 -8.50 13.19 9.15
C ASN A 351 -8.68 12.69 7.72
N ARG A 352 -8.15 11.51 7.43
CA ARG A 352 -8.20 10.90 6.09
C ARG A 352 -9.59 10.43 5.73
N GLY A 353 -9.79 10.24 4.42
CA GLY A 353 -11.01 9.70 3.86
C GLY A 353 -11.30 8.29 4.34
N VAL A 354 -12.57 8.00 4.53
CA VAL A 354 -13.08 6.66 4.87
C VAL A 354 -14.29 6.31 4.01
N VAL A 355 -14.52 5.01 3.84
CA VAL A 355 -15.79 4.43 3.43
C VAL A 355 -16.37 3.66 4.61
N ALA A 356 -17.67 3.86 4.88
CA ALA A 356 -18.38 3.29 6.03
C ALA A 356 -19.74 2.71 5.61
N TRP A 357 -20.09 1.54 6.14
CA TRP A 357 -21.36 0.88 5.76
C TRP A 357 -21.91 -0.04 6.86
N GLU A 358 -23.19 -0.30 6.75
CA GLU A 358 -23.91 -1.38 7.45
C GLU A 358 -24.13 -2.55 6.49
N ARG A 359 -24.39 -3.74 7.03
CA ARG A 359 -24.72 -4.90 6.20
C ARG A 359 -25.94 -4.62 5.32
N GLY A 360 -25.85 -4.95 4.03
CA GLY A 360 -26.92 -4.74 3.08
C GLY A 360 -27.29 -3.28 2.83
N SER A 361 -26.39 -2.33 3.11
CA SER A 361 -26.62 -0.91 2.83
C SER A 361 -25.62 -0.32 1.85
N MET A 362 -26.01 0.79 1.24
CA MET A 362 -25.09 1.58 0.42
C MET A 362 -23.98 2.19 1.29
N PRO A 363 -22.73 2.17 0.82
CA PRO A 363 -21.64 2.79 1.55
C PRO A 363 -21.77 4.32 1.57
N ARG A 364 -21.32 4.92 2.66
CA ARG A 364 -21.19 6.36 2.84
C ARG A 364 -19.71 6.74 2.89
N PHE A 365 -19.39 7.92 2.41
CA PHE A 365 -18.02 8.41 2.26
C PHE A 365 -17.84 9.73 3.03
N GLY A 366 -16.64 9.98 3.50
CA GLY A 366 -16.32 11.22 4.20
C GLY A 366 -14.93 11.16 4.81
N ARG A 367 -14.58 12.20 5.59
CA ARG A 367 -13.37 12.24 6.41
C ARG A 367 -13.70 11.90 7.85
N LEU A 368 -12.78 11.25 8.54
CA LEU A 368 -13.06 10.76 9.89
C LEU A 368 -11.85 10.94 10.81
N ARG A 369 -12.14 11.36 12.05
CA ARG A 369 -11.23 11.29 13.20
C ARG A 369 -11.86 10.44 14.30
N LEU A 370 -11.02 9.83 15.09
CA LEU A 370 -11.40 9.24 16.38
C LEU A 370 -10.79 10.10 17.48
N VAL A 371 -11.64 10.72 18.27
CA VAL A 371 -11.22 11.56 19.40
C VAL A 371 -11.19 10.69 20.63
N GLU A 372 -10.01 10.37 21.13
CA GLU A 372 -9.85 9.54 22.32
C GLU A 372 -9.13 10.31 23.43
N TRP A 373 -9.57 10.06 24.65
CA TRP A 373 -8.99 10.62 25.86
C TRP A 373 -8.77 9.54 26.90
N ALA A 374 -7.60 9.54 27.51
CA ALA A 374 -7.36 8.85 28.77
C ALA A 374 -7.64 9.83 29.92
N ILE A 375 -8.46 9.43 30.87
CA ILE A 375 -8.91 10.23 31.99
C ILE A 375 -8.43 9.55 33.28
N GLY A 376 -7.59 10.25 34.04
CA GLY A 376 -7.03 9.77 35.30
C GLY A 376 -7.97 9.89 36.49
N PRO A 377 -7.55 9.43 37.68
CA PRO A 377 -8.36 9.46 38.90
C PRO A 377 -8.71 10.87 39.37
N ASP A 378 -7.91 11.86 39.04
CA ASP A 378 -8.11 13.28 39.33
C ASP A 378 -8.97 14.00 38.26
N GLY A 379 -9.48 13.28 37.27
CA GLY A 379 -10.26 13.84 36.15
C GLY A 379 -9.43 14.52 35.06
N GLN A 380 -8.09 14.55 35.18
CA GLN A 380 -7.23 15.08 34.11
C GLN A 380 -7.35 14.24 32.85
N ARG A 381 -7.42 14.94 31.70
CA ARG A 381 -7.63 14.34 30.39
C ARG A 381 -6.38 14.46 29.53
N PHE A 382 -5.93 13.36 28.99
CA PHE A 382 -4.79 13.27 28.09
C PHE A 382 -5.26 12.75 26.72
N PRO A 383 -5.01 13.47 25.63
CA PRO A 383 -5.43 13.03 24.30
C PRO A 383 -4.64 11.80 23.89
N LEU A 384 -5.32 10.82 23.32
CA LEU A 384 -4.73 9.66 22.66
C LEU A 384 -4.67 9.93 21.15
N ILE A 385 -3.48 9.90 20.59
CA ILE A 385 -3.22 10.33 19.21
C ILE A 385 -3.45 9.22 18.18
N ALA A 386 -3.45 7.97 18.61
CA ALA A 386 -3.67 6.83 17.74
C ALA A 386 -4.18 5.62 18.51
N LEU A 387 -5.01 4.81 17.85
CA LEU A 387 -5.48 3.51 18.31
C LEU A 387 -4.98 2.43 17.36
N ASN A 388 -4.23 1.44 17.87
CA ASN A 388 -3.74 0.28 17.12
C ASN A 388 -3.14 0.67 15.75
N SER A 389 -2.22 1.63 15.73
CA SER A 389 -1.70 2.20 14.49
C SER A 389 -0.18 2.13 14.42
N GLY A 390 0.33 1.85 13.22
CA GLY A 390 1.76 1.99 12.89
C GLY A 390 2.21 3.44 12.68
N TYR A 391 1.30 4.40 12.77
CA TYR A 391 1.60 5.82 12.65
C TYR A 391 2.27 6.33 13.93
N VAL A 392 3.50 6.82 13.80
CA VAL A 392 4.32 7.26 14.92
C VAL A 392 4.30 8.78 15.03
N GLN A 393 3.78 9.27 16.14
CA GLN A 393 3.83 10.68 16.53
C GLN A 393 4.20 10.82 18.01
N ARG A 394 4.66 12.01 18.41
CA ARG A 394 4.82 12.36 19.82
C ARG A 394 3.46 12.42 20.51
N GLY A 395 3.33 11.76 21.65
CA GLY A 395 2.11 11.73 22.45
C GLY A 395 1.80 10.35 23.00
N LEU A 396 0.57 10.17 23.49
CA LEU A 396 0.06 8.90 23.98
C LEU A 396 -0.69 8.17 22.88
N SER A 397 -0.40 6.90 22.69
CA SER A 397 -1.13 6.01 21.77
C SER A 397 -1.68 4.83 22.54
N ARG A 398 -2.83 4.33 22.14
CA ARG A 398 -3.50 3.18 22.76
C ARG A 398 -3.36 1.94 21.88
N TYR A 399 -3.01 0.81 22.51
CA TYR A 399 -2.98 -0.49 21.86
C TYR A 399 -3.84 -1.47 22.67
N THR A 400 -4.76 -2.14 22.00
CA THR A 400 -5.64 -3.18 22.54
C THR A 400 -5.19 -4.55 22.05
N SER A 401 -5.76 -5.63 22.57
CA SER A 401 -5.51 -6.99 22.09
C SER A 401 -5.87 -7.22 20.60
N ASP A 402 -6.64 -6.32 19.99
CA ASP A 402 -6.90 -6.34 18.54
C ASP A 402 -5.65 -6.01 17.70
N TRP A 403 -4.67 -5.34 18.28
CA TRP A 403 -3.36 -5.14 17.66
C TRP A 403 -2.69 -6.46 17.30
N GLY A 404 -2.77 -7.43 18.20
CA GLY A 404 -2.17 -8.74 18.09
C GLY A 404 -1.72 -9.28 19.44
N PRO A 405 -1.13 -10.49 19.51
CA PRO A 405 -0.78 -11.15 20.76
C PRO A 405 0.38 -10.50 21.51
N SER A 406 1.07 -9.54 20.89
CA SER A 406 2.19 -8.84 21.50
C SER A 406 2.36 -7.44 20.91
N TYR A 407 2.97 -6.56 21.70
CA TYR A 407 3.40 -5.24 21.25
C TYR A 407 4.92 -5.13 21.35
N ARG A 408 5.54 -4.60 20.29
CA ARG A 408 6.96 -4.23 20.29
C ARG A 408 7.08 -2.75 19.96
N ALA A 409 8.03 -2.07 20.60
CA ALA A 409 8.28 -0.65 20.35
C ALA A 409 8.46 -0.36 18.85
N ILE A 410 7.73 0.64 18.36
CA ILE A 410 7.75 1.09 16.95
C ILE A 410 8.78 2.21 16.79
N SER A 411 9.04 2.97 17.86
CA SER A 411 10.09 4.00 17.93
C SER A 411 11.06 3.69 19.09
N GLY A 412 12.28 4.20 19.00
CA GLY A 412 13.34 3.87 20.01
C GLY A 412 13.17 4.52 21.39
N SER A 413 12.10 5.29 21.65
CA SER A 413 11.93 6.07 22.87
C SER A 413 10.56 5.88 23.53
N GLU A 414 10.07 4.66 23.59
CA GLU A 414 8.74 4.35 24.12
C GLU A 414 8.81 3.84 25.57
N VAL A 415 7.82 4.27 26.37
CA VAL A 415 7.46 3.70 27.67
C VAL A 415 5.95 3.48 27.67
N ALA A 416 5.45 2.53 28.45
CA ALA A 416 4.02 2.24 28.45
C ALA A 416 3.46 1.96 29.86
N LEU A 417 2.14 2.12 29.98
CA LEU A 417 1.36 1.53 31.07
C LEU A 417 0.50 0.40 30.50
N ARG A 418 0.49 -0.72 31.22
CA ARG A 418 -0.45 -1.82 30.97
C ARG A 418 -1.70 -1.60 31.80
N LEU A 419 -2.86 -1.61 31.14
CA LEU A 419 -4.15 -1.53 31.80
C LEU A 419 -4.87 -2.87 31.71
N ARG A 420 -5.55 -3.23 32.79
CA ARG A 420 -6.50 -4.34 32.85
C ARG A 420 -7.77 -3.87 33.55
N GLY A 421 -8.91 -3.92 32.83
CA GLY A 421 -10.17 -3.38 33.34
C GLY A 421 -10.10 -1.89 33.73
N GLY A 422 -9.33 -1.09 33.00
CA GLY A 422 -9.12 0.33 33.28
C GLY A 422 -8.16 0.65 34.43
N ARG A 423 -7.56 -0.37 35.09
CA ARG A 423 -6.59 -0.16 36.17
C ARG A 423 -5.16 -0.38 35.66
N VAL A 424 -4.24 0.50 36.01
CA VAL A 424 -2.82 0.34 35.72
C VAL A 424 -2.25 -0.79 36.57
N VAL A 425 -1.79 -1.85 35.92
CA VAL A 425 -1.22 -3.04 36.57
C VAL A 425 0.29 -3.14 36.44
N GLU A 426 0.90 -2.40 35.52
CA GLU A 426 2.33 -2.44 35.26
C GLU A 426 2.79 -1.18 34.53
N ARG A 427 3.98 -0.69 34.90
CA ARG A 427 4.72 0.31 34.13
C ARG A 427 5.86 -0.38 33.38
N ILE A 428 5.84 -0.31 32.06
CA ILE A 428 6.75 -1.02 31.16
C ILE A 428 7.82 -0.05 30.65
N ASP A 429 9.07 -0.41 30.85
CA ASP A 429 10.21 0.38 30.44
C ASP A 429 10.56 0.21 28.94
N ARG A 430 11.50 1.04 28.49
CA ARG A 430 11.98 1.06 27.11
C ARG A 430 12.59 -0.28 26.66
N GLN A 431 13.35 -0.92 27.55
CA GLN A 431 14.06 -2.16 27.21
C GLN A 431 13.07 -3.31 27.01
N SER A 432 12.11 -3.44 27.90
CA SER A 432 11.03 -4.44 27.82
C SER A 432 10.17 -4.26 26.56
N LEU A 433 9.80 -3.00 26.22
CA LEU A 433 9.05 -2.71 24.99
C LEU A 433 9.86 -3.01 23.72
N ALA A 434 11.18 -2.76 23.72
CA ALA A 434 12.05 -3.08 22.59
C ALA A 434 12.20 -4.60 22.40
N ALA A 435 12.22 -5.37 23.48
CA ALA A 435 12.20 -6.83 23.44
C ALA A 435 10.85 -7.37 22.94
N GLY A 436 9.77 -6.67 23.25
CA GLY A 436 8.39 -7.05 22.98
C GLY A 436 7.68 -7.60 24.20
N VAL A 437 6.44 -7.17 24.41
CA VAL A 437 5.61 -7.57 25.55
C VAL A 437 4.33 -8.23 25.06
N ALA A 438 3.87 -9.26 25.76
CA ALA A 438 2.60 -9.90 25.47
C ALA A 438 1.44 -8.91 25.70
N LEU A 439 0.38 -9.03 24.91
CA LEU A 439 -0.85 -8.26 25.02
C LEU A 439 -2.02 -9.23 25.01
N ALA A 440 -2.47 -9.59 26.20
CA ALA A 440 -3.55 -10.56 26.37
C ALA A 440 -4.94 -9.97 26.11
N PRO A 441 -5.94 -10.78 25.80
CA PRO A 441 -7.33 -10.32 25.71
C PRO A 441 -7.76 -9.56 26.98
N GLY A 442 -8.38 -8.39 26.78
CA GLY A 442 -8.80 -7.51 27.87
C GLY A 442 -7.69 -6.62 28.45
N GLU A 443 -6.47 -6.73 27.95
CA GLU A 443 -5.39 -5.80 28.25
C GLU A 443 -5.28 -4.69 27.22
N GLU A 444 -4.80 -3.53 27.66
CA GLU A 444 -4.49 -2.38 26.83
C GLU A 444 -3.14 -1.79 27.24
N LEU A 445 -2.45 -1.19 26.28
CA LEU A 445 -1.24 -0.41 26.54
C LEU A 445 -1.49 1.06 26.21
N LEU A 446 -1.15 1.95 27.13
CA LEU A 446 -0.97 3.37 26.85
C LEU A 446 0.52 3.62 26.63
N VAL A 447 0.90 3.87 25.41
CA VAL A 447 2.30 4.01 24.97
C VAL A 447 2.63 5.48 24.77
N ALA A 448 3.61 5.99 25.51
CA ALA A 448 4.14 7.34 25.36
C ALA A 448 5.34 7.35 24.42
N ARG A 449 5.34 8.28 23.48
CA ARG A 449 6.36 8.44 22.43
C ARG A 449 6.90 9.86 22.37
N GLY A 450 8.15 9.99 21.88
CA GLY A 450 8.77 11.28 21.65
C GLY A 450 8.95 12.13 22.91
N GLY A 451 9.15 11.51 24.06
CA GLY A 451 9.28 12.20 25.34
C GLY A 451 7.95 12.69 25.93
N ALA A 452 6.82 12.18 25.46
CA ALA A 452 5.55 12.44 26.14
C ALA A 452 5.55 11.83 27.54
N SER A 453 4.98 12.55 28.51
CA SER A 453 4.85 12.05 29.88
C SER A 453 3.61 11.17 30.04
N ILE A 454 3.72 10.18 30.89
CA ILE A 454 2.58 9.43 31.44
C ILE A 454 2.52 9.75 32.93
N PRO A 455 1.52 10.50 33.39
CA PRO A 455 1.48 11.00 34.77
C PRO A 455 1.02 9.95 35.77
N TRP A 456 0.52 8.80 35.30
CA TRP A 456 -0.06 7.77 36.15
C TRP A 456 0.92 6.66 36.49
N GLY A 457 0.65 5.94 37.57
CA GLY A 457 1.40 4.81 38.06
C GLY A 457 0.54 3.58 38.32
N GLU A 458 1.17 2.52 38.81
CA GLU A 458 0.49 1.28 39.18
C GLU A 458 -0.57 1.53 40.26
N GLY A 459 -1.73 0.94 40.09
CA GLY A 459 -2.87 1.11 40.98
C GLY A 459 -3.85 2.21 40.53
N ASP A 460 -3.44 3.17 39.69
CA ASP A 460 -4.32 4.23 39.20
C ASP A 460 -5.42 3.68 38.30
N SER A 461 -6.61 4.29 38.40
CA SER A 461 -7.76 3.98 37.56
C SER A 461 -7.83 4.96 36.38
N ILE A 462 -7.83 4.43 35.17
CA ILE A 462 -7.88 5.20 33.92
C ILE A 462 -9.13 4.81 33.14
N SER A 463 -9.95 5.79 32.81
CA SER A 463 -11.07 5.57 31.87
C SER A 463 -10.71 6.10 30.48
N ILE A 464 -11.10 5.32 29.46
CA ILE A 464 -10.93 5.72 28.06
C ILE A 464 -12.25 6.21 27.52
N ARG A 465 -12.26 7.45 27.00
CA ARG A 465 -13.38 8.00 26.25
C ARG A 465 -13.01 8.06 24.78
N SER A 466 -13.85 7.50 23.92
CA SER A 466 -13.60 7.37 22.49
C SER A 466 -14.85 7.76 21.71
N GLU A 467 -14.75 8.79 20.87
CA GLU A 467 -15.85 9.33 20.11
C GLU A 467 -15.41 9.61 18.66
N PRO A 468 -16.12 9.07 17.65
CA PRO A 468 -15.85 9.45 16.27
C PRO A 468 -16.34 10.88 16.00
N SER A 469 -15.59 11.63 15.17
CA SER A 469 -15.92 13.01 14.80
C SER A 469 -17.18 13.13 13.95
N GLU A 470 -17.59 12.05 13.30
CA GLU A 470 -18.70 11.98 12.35
C GLU A 470 -19.49 10.68 12.55
N PRO A 471 -20.78 10.68 12.23
CA PRO A 471 -21.64 9.48 12.33
C PRO A 471 -21.14 8.28 11.51
N LEU A 472 -20.29 8.51 10.50
CA LEU A 472 -19.61 7.46 9.72
C LEU A 472 -18.81 6.51 10.62
N GLY A 473 -18.22 7.01 11.69
CA GLY A 473 -17.43 6.21 12.63
C GLY A 473 -18.27 5.30 13.53
N GLN A 474 -19.59 5.40 13.51
CA GLN A 474 -20.50 4.51 14.25
C GLN A 474 -20.90 3.29 13.42
N ALA A 475 -20.68 3.29 12.09
CA ALA A 475 -21.04 2.19 11.21
C ALA A 475 -20.35 0.89 11.61
N SER A 476 -20.99 -0.25 11.34
CA SER A 476 -20.45 -1.58 11.64
C SER A 476 -19.13 -1.85 10.93
N PHE A 477 -18.97 -1.31 9.72
CA PHE A 477 -17.75 -1.43 8.91
C PHE A 477 -17.23 -0.06 8.50
N VAL A 478 -15.94 0.17 8.70
CA VAL A 478 -15.23 1.37 8.23
C VAL A 478 -13.86 0.96 7.70
N VAL A 479 -13.53 1.40 6.51
CA VAL A 479 -12.18 1.25 5.93
C VAL A 479 -11.62 2.62 5.56
N GLY A 480 -10.43 2.92 6.05
CA GLY A 480 -9.70 4.14 5.76
C GLY A 480 -8.90 4.03 4.46
N GLY A 481 -8.76 5.16 3.80
CA GLY A 481 -7.95 5.33 2.60
C GLY A 481 -7.49 6.77 2.49
N GLY A 482 -7.69 7.36 1.32
CA GLY A 482 -7.44 8.77 1.05
C GLY A 482 -6.55 9.00 -0.16
N PRO A 483 -6.55 10.21 -0.71
CA PRO A 483 -7.52 11.24 -0.38
C PRO A 483 -8.94 10.87 -0.82
N LEU A 484 -9.93 11.49 -0.17
CA LEU A 484 -11.31 11.46 -0.65
C LEU A 484 -11.36 12.16 -2.01
N LEU A 485 -11.83 11.45 -3.04
CA LEU A 485 -11.79 11.93 -4.42
C LEU A 485 -13.07 12.66 -4.81
N LEU A 486 -14.21 12.02 -4.58
CA LEU A 486 -15.53 12.54 -4.92
C LEU A 486 -16.45 12.49 -3.70
N LEU A 487 -17.33 13.47 -3.60
CA LEU A 487 -18.45 13.49 -2.67
C LEU A 487 -19.62 14.25 -3.31
N ASP A 488 -20.80 13.65 -3.32
CA ASP A 488 -22.02 14.20 -3.94
C ASP A 488 -21.81 14.67 -5.40
N GLY A 489 -21.04 13.91 -6.19
CA GLY A 489 -20.73 14.21 -7.60
C GLY A 489 -19.67 15.30 -7.80
N ARG A 490 -19.11 15.83 -6.73
CA ARG A 490 -18.09 16.90 -6.79
C ARG A 490 -16.71 16.36 -6.46
N THR A 491 -15.69 16.88 -7.12
CA THR A 491 -14.30 16.60 -6.75
C THR A 491 -13.97 17.34 -5.45
N VAL A 492 -13.54 16.59 -4.42
CA VAL A 492 -13.26 17.11 -3.06
C VAL A 492 -11.83 16.82 -2.60
N ILE A 493 -10.95 16.54 -3.54
CA ILE A 493 -9.53 16.23 -3.25
C ILE A 493 -8.90 17.36 -2.47
N ASN A 494 -8.39 17.06 -1.28
CA ASN A 494 -7.66 17.99 -0.45
C ASN A 494 -6.51 17.28 0.28
N GLY A 495 -5.39 17.11 -0.43
CA GLY A 495 -4.21 16.44 0.12
C GLY A 495 -3.66 17.11 1.38
N ALA A 496 -3.69 18.43 1.45
CA ALA A 496 -3.21 19.18 2.62
C ALA A 496 -4.07 18.91 3.87
N ALA A 497 -5.40 18.85 3.72
CA ALA A 497 -6.32 18.56 4.84
C ALA A 497 -6.20 17.11 5.34
N GLU A 498 -5.73 16.19 4.49
CA GLU A 498 -5.52 14.76 4.79
C GLU A 498 -4.03 14.44 5.01
N LEU A 499 -3.17 15.45 5.02
CA LEU A 499 -1.72 15.39 5.23
C LEU A 499 -1.00 14.40 4.29
N PHE A 500 -1.38 14.42 3.00
CA PHE A 500 -0.63 13.78 1.93
C PHE A 500 0.43 14.73 1.36
N SER A 501 1.61 14.21 1.05
CA SER A 501 2.68 15.01 0.47
C SER A 501 2.32 15.53 -0.94
N PRO A 502 2.82 16.70 -1.34
CA PRO A 502 2.63 17.19 -2.72
C PRO A 502 3.17 16.22 -3.79
N ALA A 503 4.22 15.47 -3.49
CA ALA A 503 4.77 14.45 -4.38
C ALA A 503 3.76 13.32 -4.60
N PHE A 504 3.19 12.76 -3.53
CA PHE A 504 2.14 11.74 -3.60
C PHE A 504 0.91 12.23 -4.40
N MET A 505 0.50 13.48 -4.20
CA MET A 505 -0.66 14.04 -4.89
C MET A 505 -0.47 14.14 -6.41
N ARG A 506 0.76 14.34 -6.88
CA ARG A 506 1.10 14.44 -8.31
C ARG A 506 1.53 13.12 -8.94
N GLN A 507 1.77 12.09 -8.14
CA GLN A 507 2.27 10.81 -8.62
C GLN A 507 1.25 10.09 -9.51
N GLY A 508 1.67 9.70 -10.71
CA GLY A 508 0.95 8.76 -11.57
C GLY A 508 1.23 7.32 -11.15
N ALA A 509 0.20 6.57 -10.77
CA ALA A 509 0.35 5.18 -10.30
C ALA A 509 -0.93 4.36 -10.55
N PRO A 510 -0.86 3.02 -10.57
CA PRO A 510 -2.05 2.19 -10.45
C PRO A 510 -2.86 2.60 -9.22
N ARG A 511 -4.18 2.62 -9.33
CA ARG A 511 -5.10 3.06 -8.28
C ARG A 511 -6.12 1.99 -7.97
N THR A 512 -6.50 1.92 -6.71
CA THR A 512 -7.66 1.17 -6.24
C THR A 512 -8.64 2.15 -5.62
N VAL A 513 -9.90 2.02 -5.98
CA VAL A 513 -10.96 2.95 -5.56
C VAL A 513 -12.19 2.16 -5.14
N VAL A 514 -12.79 2.55 -4.03
CA VAL A 514 -14.18 2.21 -3.70
C VAL A 514 -15.03 3.42 -4.00
N ALA A 515 -16.15 3.21 -4.71
CA ALA A 515 -17.00 4.30 -5.16
C ALA A 515 -18.48 3.93 -5.15
N SER A 516 -19.33 4.93 -5.35
CA SER A 516 -20.77 4.78 -5.53
C SER A 516 -21.29 5.76 -6.57
N ASP A 517 -22.25 5.32 -7.39
CA ASP A 517 -23.05 6.17 -8.27
C ASP A 517 -24.37 6.63 -7.62
N GLY A 518 -24.59 6.25 -6.34
CA GLY A 518 -25.81 6.46 -5.58
C GLY A 518 -26.77 5.25 -5.59
N ASN A 519 -26.64 4.36 -6.57
CA ASN A 519 -27.46 3.16 -6.71
C ASN A 519 -26.65 1.86 -6.56
N ARG A 520 -25.37 1.89 -6.92
CA ARG A 520 -24.49 0.74 -6.87
C ARG A 520 -23.18 1.08 -6.16
N LEU A 521 -22.65 0.07 -5.50
CA LEU A 521 -21.26 0.03 -5.05
C LEU A 521 -20.36 -0.36 -6.22
N TRP A 522 -19.19 0.28 -6.30
CA TRP A 522 -18.17 0.03 -7.30
C TRP A 522 -16.83 -0.27 -6.63
N LEU A 523 -16.22 -1.40 -6.98
CA LEU A 523 -14.82 -1.73 -6.66
C LEU A 523 -14.01 -1.58 -7.95
N ILE A 524 -13.06 -0.64 -7.97
CA ILE A 524 -12.41 -0.20 -9.21
C ILE A 524 -10.90 -0.28 -9.06
N THR A 525 -10.25 -0.78 -10.11
CA THR A 525 -8.80 -0.64 -10.30
C THR A 525 -8.48 0.09 -11.60
N LEU A 526 -7.49 1.00 -11.56
CA LEU A 526 -7.08 1.81 -12.69
C LEU A 526 -5.58 1.64 -12.94
N GLN A 527 -5.20 1.35 -14.18
CA GLN A 527 -3.80 1.16 -14.60
C GLN A 527 -3.53 1.88 -15.92
N GLY A 528 -2.37 2.50 -16.09
CA GLY A 528 -1.99 3.08 -17.37
C GLY A 528 -1.76 2.02 -18.45
N VAL A 529 -2.24 2.26 -19.66
CA VAL A 529 -2.03 1.36 -20.82
C VAL A 529 -0.55 1.23 -21.15
N ALA A 530 0.18 2.33 -21.13
CA ALA A 530 1.61 2.32 -21.47
C ALA A 530 2.48 1.96 -20.24
N ARG A 531 2.21 2.55 -19.08
CA ARG A 531 2.89 2.34 -17.77
C ARG A 531 2.25 3.18 -16.67
N GLY A 532 2.54 2.81 -15.42
CA GLY A 532 2.09 3.57 -14.25
C GLY A 532 0.57 3.60 -14.18
N GLY A 533 0.00 4.77 -14.05
CA GLY A 533 -1.44 4.96 -13.95
C GLY A 533 -1.77 6.44 -13.82
N PRO A 534 -3.04 6.78 -13.58
CA PRO A 534 -3.48 8.15 -13.44
C PRO A 534 -2.98 8.79 -12.14
N THR A 535 -2.80 10.10 -12.15
CA THR A 535 -2.72 10.91 -10.94
C THR A 535 -4.06 10.87 -10.20
N LEU A 536 -4.09 11.34 -8.96
CA LEU A 536 -5.34 11.39 -8.18
C LEU A 536 -6.37 12.33 -8.82
N ALA A 537 -5.92 13.45 -9.42
CA ALA A 537 -6.81 14.39 -10.13
C ALA A 537 -7.39 13.77 -11.40
N GLU A 538 -6.57 13.08 -12.20
CA GLU A 538 -7.03 12.34 -13.38
C GLU A 538 -7.97 11.20 -12.98
N THR A 539 -7.66 10.48 -11.89
CA THR A 539 -8.57 9.46 -11.35
C THR A 539 -9.95 10.05 -11.04
N ALA A 540 -10.02 11.14 -10.29
CA ALA A 540 -11.31 11.77 -9.98
C ALA A 540 -12.07 12.23 -11.25
N SER A 541 -11.34 12.75 -12.26
CA SER A 541 -11.94 13.14 -13.53
C SER A 541 -12.53 11.93 -14.27
N LEU A 542 -11.81 10.81 -14.35
CA LEU A 542 -12.27 9.57 -14.98
C LEU A 542 -13.50 9.00 -14.25
N LEU A 543 -13.49 9.00 -12.92
CA LEU A 543 -14.62 8.51 -12.12
C LEU A 543 -15.89 9.35 -12.33
N ARG A 544 -15.75 10.67 -12.45
CA ARG A 544 -16.88 11.55 -12.79
C ARG A 544 -17.42 11.28 -14.20
N GLN A 545 -16.55 11.02 -15.19
CA GLN A 545 -16.97 10.65 -16.54
C GLN A 545 -17.75 9.32 -16.54
N LEU A 546 -17.46 8.41 -15.60
CA LEU A 546 -18.21 7.16 -15.38
C LEU A 546 -19.52 7.38 -14.61
N GLY A 547 -19.87 8.61 -14.23
CA GLY A 547 -21.10 8.93 -13.51
C GLY A 547 -21.05 8.67 -12.00
N LEU A 548 -19.85 8.47 -11.43
CA LEU A 548 -19.72 8.20 -10.00
C LEU A 548 -19.92 9.49 -9.17
N ARG A 549 -20.61 9.33 -8.05
CA ARG A 549 -20.95 10.42 -7.12
C ARG A 549 -19.95 10.51 -5.96
N ASP A 550 -19.62 9.37 -5.37
CA ASP A 550 -18.77 9.28 -4.20
C ASP A 550 -17.61 8.33 -4.48
N ALA A 551 -16.40 8.68 -4.07
CA ALA A 551 -15.23 7.85 -4.33
C ALA A 551 -14.11 8.11 -3.32
N LEU A 552 -13.52 7.02 -2.83
CA LEU A 552 -12.36 7.00 -1.95
C LEU A 552 -11.21 6.27 -2.62
N ASN A 553 -10.05 6.91 -2.72
CA ASN A 553 -8.82 6.23 -3.10
C ASN A 553 -8.31 5.36 -1.95
N LEU A 554 -7.91 4.14 -2.26
CA LEU A 554 -7.26 3.20 -1.35
C LEU A 554 -5.75 3.14 -1.63
N ASP A 555 -5.03 2.18 -1.03
CA ASP A 555 -3.61 2.00 -1.35
C ASP A 555 -3.44 1.63 -2.83
N GLY A 556 -2.40 2.16 -3.43
CA GLY A 556 -2.14 2.07 -4.86
C GLY A 556 -0.80 1.44 -5.21
N GLY A 557 -0.33 1.69 -6.43
CA GLY A 557 0.95 1.18 -6.88
C GLY A 557 0.97 -0.35 -6.95
N SER A 558 1.95 -0.97 -6.33
CA SER A 558 2.08 -2.44 -6.25
C SER A 558 0.99 -3.11 -5.43
N SER A 559 0.35 -2.38 -4.50
CA SER A 559 -0.76 -2.90 -3.70
C SER A 559 -2.06 -3.05 -4.50
N THR A 560 -2.24 -2.26 -5.59
CA THR A 560 -3.43 -2.34 -6.44
C THR A 560 -3.66 -3.77 -6.92
N GLY A 561 -4.83 -4.31 -6.64
CA GLY A 561 -5.18 -5.67 -7.01
C GLY A 561 -6.69 -5.89 -7.08
N LEU A 562 -7.09 -6.78 -7.98
CA LEU A 562 -8.45 -7.30 -8.07
C LEU A 562 -8.39 -8.82 -8.08
N VAL A 563 -9.11 -9.45 -7.18
CA VAL A 563 -9.34 -10.90 -7.16
C VAL A 563 -10.75 -11.17 -7.65
N MET A 564 -10.90 -12.15 -8.53
CA MET A 564 -12.16 -12.62 -9.12
C MET A 564 -12.18 -14.14 -9.05
N GLY A 565 -13.04 -14.74 -8.23
CA GLY A 565 -13.20 -16.18 -8.13
C GLY A 565 -11.89 -16.94 -7.85
N GLY A 566 -11.04 -16.42 -6.95
CA GLY A 566 -9.75 -17.00 -6.60
C GLY A 566 -8.59 -16.64 -7.54
N THR A 567 -8.87 -16.12 -8.73
CA THR A 567 -7.85 -15.61 -9.66
C THR A 567 -7.56 -14.13 -9.42
N MET A 568 -6.41 -13.64 -9.89
CA MET A 568 -6.03 -12.23 -9.75
C MET A 568 -5.77 -11.59 -11.11
N PRO A 569 -6.84 -11.15 -11.82
CA PRO A 569 -6.74 -10.54 -13.16
C PRO A 569 -6.04 -9.19 -13.15
N VAL A 570 -6.03 -8.47 -12.03
CA VAL A 570 -5.32 -7.20 -11.91
C VAL A 570 -4.24 -7.30 -10.83
N LYS A 571 -3.03 -6.97 -11.23
CA LYS A 571 -1.85 -6.87 -10.37
C LYS A 571 -1.24 -5.49 -10.62
N GLY A 572 -1.14 -4.66 -9.60
CA GLY A 572 -0.86 -3.24 -9.70
C GLY A 572 0.20 -2.84 -10.72
N ARG A 573 1.45 -3.21 -10.49
CA ARG A 573 2.56 -2.97 -11.42
C ARG A 573 3.06 -4.25 -12.11
N GLY A 574 2.16 -5.19 -12.36
CA GLY A 574 2.46 -6.47 -13.02
C GLY A 574 2.83 -7.60 -12.05
N VAL A 575 3.01 -7.33 -10.77
CA VAL A 575 3.22 -8.30 -9.70
C VAL A 575 2.19 -8.12 -8.59
N ALA A 576 1.80 -9.24 -7.97
CA ALA A 576 0.92 -9.20 -6.82
C ALA A 576 1.71 -8.68 -5.60
N GLY A 577 1.35 -7.49 -5.12
CA GLY A 577 1.89 -6.95 -3.87
C GLY A 577 1.26 -7.62 -2.64
N SER A 578 2.00 -7.66 -1.54
CA SER A 578 1.41 -7.99 -0.24
C SER A 578 0.67 -6.76 0.31
N VAL A 579 -0.48 -6.98 0.93
CA VAL A 579 -1.36 -5.94 1.48
C VAL A 579 -1.69 -6.21 2.94
N HIS A 580 -2.03 -5.16 3.68
CA HIS A 580 -2.38 -5.31 5.08
C HIS A 580 -3.79 -5.92 5.27
N HIS A 581 -4.73 -5.43 4.50
CA HIS A 581 -6.12 -5.89 4.47
C HIS A 581 -6.71 -5.66 3.09
N GLY A 582 -7.89 -6.22 2.85
CA GLY A 582 -8.67 -6.03 1.63
C GLY A 582 -10.10 -5.61 1.92
N ILE A 583 -10.85 -5.35 0.86
CA ILE A 583 -12.30 -5.25 0.86
C ILE A 583 -12.82 -6.29 -0.12
N GLY A 584 -13.77 -7.11 0.29
CA GLY A 584 -14.29 -8.19 -0.52
C GLY A 584 -15.79 -8.34 -0.48
N LEU A 585 -16.30 -9.03 -1.48
CA LEU A 585 -17.68 -9.46 -1.61
C LEU A 585 -17.76 -10.94 -1.21
N VAL A 586 -18.43 -11.21 -0.11
CA VAL A 586 -18.52 -12.53 0.54
C VAL A 586 -19.96 -13.00 0.45
N PRO A 587 -20.23 -14.30 0.13
CA PRO A 587 -21.57 -14.89 0.15
C PRO A 587 -22.28 -14.80 1.49
#